data_a753ac311bca270e548b5c3078acc917
#
_entry.id   a753ac311bca270e548b5c3078acc917
#
_cell.length_a   1.000
_cell.length_b   1.000
_cell.length_c   1.000
_cell.angle_alpha   90.00
_cell.angle_beta   90.00
_cell.angle_gamma   90.00
#
_symmetry.space_group_name_H-M   'P 1'
#
loop_
_entity.id
_entity.type
_entity.pdbx_description
1 polymer ?
#
loop_
_entity_poly.entity_id
_entity_poly.type
_entity_poly.pdbx_seq_one_letter_code
_entity_poly.pdbx_strand_id
1 'polypeptide(L)'
;MSHQSEFYLARASEERVKADAANLANVRDGHLRAASAWDALASRSVKADRMREEEERRKDEVKAEEAHSLPHAQPLAELVMPTAG
;
A
#
# COMPACT_ATOMS: atom_id res chain seq x y z
N MET A 1 -0.44 -0.17 -7.15
CA MET A 1 -1.61 -0.78 -6.49
C MET A 1 -1.41 -2.27 -6.31
N SER A 2 -1.90 -2.82 -5.21
CA SER A 2 -1.80 -4.26 -4.97
C SER A 2 -2.84 -5.00 -5.80
N HIS A 3 -2.65 -6.32 -5.94
CA HIS A 3 -3.64 -7.20 -6.57
C HIS A 3 -5.00 -7.09 -5.89
N GLN A 4 -4.99 -6.96 -4.57
CA GLN A 4 -6.22 -6.85 -3.80
C GLN A 4 -6.97 -5.57 -4.16
N SER A 5 -6.26 -4.44 -4.26
CA SER A 5 -6.87 -3.17 -4.65
C SER A 5 -7.46 -3.24 -6.05
N GLU A 6 -6.72 -3.81 -6.99
CA GLU A 6 -7.17 -4.01 -8.36
C GLU A 6 -8.40 -4.90 -8.43
N PHE A 7 -8.42 -5.97 -7.65
CA PHE A 7 -9.54 -6.89 -7.58
C PHE A 7 -10.81 -6.15 -7.12
N TYR A 8 -10.72 -5.39 -6.03
CA TYR A 8 -11.87 -4.65 -5.51
C TYR A 8 -12.39 -3.62 -6.51
N LEU A 9 -11.49 -2.90 -7.18
CA LEU A 9 -11.89 -1.92 -8.18
C LEU A 9 -12.56 -2.58 -9.38
N ALA A 10 -12.06 -3.71 -9.81
CA ALA A 10 -12.67 -4.48 -10.90
C ALA A 10 -14.06 -4.97 -10.53
N ARG A 11 -14.24 -5.46 -9.30
CA ARG A 11 -15.55 -5.91 -8.83
C ARG A 11 -16.56 -4.77 -8.79
N ALA A 12 -16.14 -3.61 -8.30
CA ALA A 12 -17.01 -2.43 -8.28
C ALA A 12 -17.45 -2.04 -9.69
N SER A 13 -16.53 -2.08 -10.62
CA SER A 13 -16.81 -1.75 -12.04
C SER A 13 -17.80 -2.75 -12.64
N GLU A 14 -17.61 -4.05 -12.39
CA GLU A 14 -18.52 -5.10 -12.85
C GLU A 14 -19.94 -4.87 -12.33
N GLU A 15 -20.08 -4.51 -11.06
CA GLU A 15 -21.40 -4.26 -10.48
C GLU A 15 -22.05 -3.04 -11.11
N ARG A 16 -21.29 -2.00 -11.46
CA ARG A 16 -21.83 -0.83 -12.15
C ARG A 16 -22.34 -1.18 -13.55
N VAL A 17 -21.62 -2.02 -14.26
CA VAL A 17 -22.04 -2.49 -15.58
C VAL A 17 -23.36 -3.26 -15.45
N LYS A 18 -23.49 -4.12 -14.46
CA LYS A 18 -24.72 -4.87 -14.21
C LYS A 18 -25.86 -3.94 -13.84
N ALA A 19 -25.58 -2.89 -13.06
CA ALA A 19 -26.59 -1.89 -12.72
C ALA A 19 -27.11 -1.17 -13.97
N ASP A 20 -26.21 -0.78 -14.86
CA ASP A 20 -26.57 -0.10 -16.11
C ASP A 20 -27.42 -0.97 -17.02
N ALA A 21 -27.17 -2.28 -17.00
CA ALA A 21 -27.91 -3.22 -17.81
C ALA A 21 -29.24 -3.66 -17.19
N ALA A 22 -29.47 -3.35 -15.92
CA ALA A 22 -30.65 -3.81 -15.20
C ALA A 22 -31.91 -3.02 -15.64
N ASN A 23 -32.99 -3.75 -15.92
CA ASN A 23 -34.26 -3.15 -16.30
C ASN A 23 -35.14 -2.82 -15.11
N LEU A 24 -34.93 -3.47 -13.98
CA LEU A 24 -35.73 -3.28 -12.78
C LEU A 24 -34.97 -2.42 -11.78
N ALA A 25 -35.65 -1.43 -11.21
CA ALA A 25 -35.04 -0.48 -10.29
C ALA A 25 -34.42 -1.15 -9.07
N ASN A 26 -35.11 -2.13 -8.49
CA ASN A 26 -34.60 -2.82 -7.31
C ASN A 26 -33.35 -3.65 -7.60
N VAL A 27 -33.26 -4.22 -8.80
CA VAL A 27 -32.07 -4.96 -9.23
C VAL A 27 -30.92 -3.99 -9.44
N ARG A 28 -31.17 -2.87 -10.10
CA ARG A 28 -30.19 -1.81 -10.27
C ARG A 28 -29.63 -1.32 -8.94
N ASP A 29 -30.52 -1.03 -8.02
CA ASP A 29 -30.15 -0.53 -6.70
C ASP A 29 -29.31 -1.56 -5.93
N GLY A 30 -29.61 -2.84 -6.08
CA GLY A 30 -28.83 -3.92 -5.49
C GLY A 30 -27.40 -3.92 -6.02
N HIS A 31 -27.23 -3.79 -7.33
CA HIS A 31 -25.90 -3.74 -7.94
C HIS A 31 -25.14 -2.47 -7.56
N LEU A 32 -25.85 -1.34 -7.44
CA LEU A 32 -25.21 -0.10 -7.00
C LEU A 32 -24.74 -0.18 -5.54
N ARG A 33 -25.54 -0.83 -4.69
CA ARG A 33 -25.11 -1.05 -3.31
C ARG A 33 -23.89 -1.97 -3.25
N ALA A 34 -23.86 -3.00 -4.07
CA ALA A 34 -22.71 -3.90 -4.16
C ALA A 34 -21.48 -3.14 -4.65
N ALA A 35 -21.63 -2.29 -5.67
CA ALA A 35 -20.54 -1.46 -6.16
C ALA A 35 -19.98 -0.56 -5.07
N SER A 36 -20.85 0.05 -4.26
CA SER A 36 -20.43 0.91 -3.15
C SER A 36 -19.66 0.12 -2.09
N ALA A 37 -20.08 -1.11 -1.82
CA ALA A 37 -19.39 -1.97 -0.87
C ALA A 37 -17.97 -2.31 -1.37
N TRP A 38 -17.85 -2.67 -2.64
CA TRP A 38 -16.55 -2.94 -3.25
C TRP A 38 -15.66 -1.69 -3.27
N ASP A 39 -16.24 -0.52 -3.55
CA ASP A 39 -15.52 0.75 -3.51
C ASP A 39 -14.97 1.04 -2.11
N ALA A 40 -15.74 0.76 -1.07
CA ALA A 40 -15.28 0.96 0.30
C ALA A 40 -14.07 0.07 0.62
N LEU A 41 -14.13 -1.18 0.17
CA LEU A 41 -13.01 -2.10 0.32
C LEU A 41 -11.80 -1.63 -0.48
N ALA A 42 -12.03 -1.16 -1.71
CA ALA A 42 -10.97 -0.64 -2.56
C ALA A 42 -10.30 0.57 -1.91
N SER A 43 -11.06 1.49 -1.36
CA SER A 43 -10.52 2.68 -0.71
C SER A 43 -9.61 2.31 0.45
N ARG A 44 -10.02 1.36 1.27
CA ARG A 44 -9.20 0.89 2.40
C ARG A 44 -7.92 0.23 1.91
N SER A 45 -8.04 -0.60 0.87
CA SER A 45 -6.89 -1.32 0.33
C SER A 45 -5.89 -0.38 -0.30
N VAL A 46 -6.35 0.60 -1.07
CA VAL A 46 -5.49 1.60 -1.70
C VAL A 46 -4.78 2.45 -0.63
N LYS A 47 -5.52 2.83 0.40
CA LYS A 47 -4.94 3.59 1.50
C LYS A 47 -3.86 2.80 2.23
N ALA A 48 -4.12 1.51 2.48
CA ALA A 48 -3.14 0.63 3.11
C ALA A 48 -1.89 0.48 2.23
N ASP A 49 -2.07 0.33 0.91
CA ASP A 49 -0.96 0.26 -0.03
C ASP A 49 -0.10 1.52 0.04
N ARG A 50 -0.74 2.68 0.06
CA ARG A 50 -0.04 3.96 0.14
C ARG A 50 0.74 4.09 1.44
N MET A 51 0.15 3.68 2.54
CA MET A 51 0.81 3.73 3.84
C MET A 51 2.02 2.82 3.90
N ARG A 52 1.93 1.63 3.28
CA ARG A 52 3.06 0.72 3.20
C ARG A 52 4.19 1.30 2.35
N GLU A 53 3.85 1.92 1.23
CA GLU A 53 4.83 2.57 0.36
C GLU A 53 5.54 3.72 1.07
N GLU A 54 4.79 4.53 1.81
CA GLU A 54 5.35 5.62 2.59
C GLU A 54 6.26 5.10 3.70
N GLU A 55 5.86 4.02 4.35
CA GLU A 55 6.66 3.40 5.39
C GLU A 55 7.97 2.84 4.82
N GLU A 56 7.91 2.20 3.67
CA GLU A 56 9.11 1.69 3.02
C GLU A 56 10.05 2.81 2.61
N ARG A 57 9.52 3.90 2.05
CA ARG A 57 10.34 5.05 1.71
C ARG A 57 11.01 5.64 2.93
N ARG A 58 10.28 5.74 4.03
CA ARG A 58 10.84 6.26 5.27
C ARG A 58 11.95 5.36 5.80
N LYS A 59 11.76 4.06 5.74
CA LYS A 59 12.78 3.10 6.12
C LYS A 59 14.01 3.21 5.25
N ASP A 60 13.82 3.37 3.95
CA ASP A 60 14.92 3.55 3.00
C ASP A 60 15.67 4.84 3.27
N GLU A 61 14.96 5.93 3.57
CA GLU A 61 15.58 7.19 3.93
C GLU A 61 16.39 7.09 5.22
N VAL A 62 15.84 6.42 6.22
CA VAL A 62 16.55 6.19 7.47
C VAL A 62 17.79 5.36 7.24
N LYS A 63 17.70 4.30 6.43
CA LYS A 63 18.86 3.48 6.08
C LYS A 63 19.90 4.29 5.34
N ALA A 64 19.47 5.16 4.42
CA ALA A 64 20.38 6.00 3.70
C ALA A 64 21.12 6.98 4.63
N GLU A 65 20.40 7.55 5.58
CA GLU A 65 21.00 8.42 6.58
C GLU A 65 21.96 7.67 7.49
N GLU A 66 21.58 6.47 7.93
CA GLU A 66 22.45 5.62 8.74
C GLU A 66 23.69 5.21 7.98
N ALA A 67 23.52 4.84 6.71
CA ALA A 67 24.66 4.50 5.87
C ALA A 67 25.59 5.69 5.67
N HIS A 68 25.03 6.88 5.56
CA HIS A 68 25.79 8.10 5.42
C HIS A 68 26.53 8.44 6.71
N SER A 69 25.98 8.05 7.84
CA SER A 69 26.59 8.27 9.16
C SER A 69 27.55 7.17 9.57
N LEU A 70 27.52 6.02 8.91
CA LEU A 70 28.31 4.86 9.25
C LEU A 70 29.81 5.09 9.30
N PRO A 71 30.40 6.02 8.52
CA PRO A 71 31.82 6.28 8.65
C PRO A 71 32.27 6.55 10.08
N HIS A 72 31.38 7.01 10.92
CA HIS A 72 31.68 7.24 12.32
C HIS A 72 31.80 5.96 13.13
N ALA A 73 31.19 4.89 12.67
CA ALA A 73 31.29 3.60 13.31
C ALA A 73 32.63 2.92 13.00
N GLN A 74 33.14 3.14 11.83
CA GLN A 74 34.42 2.55 11.42
C GLN A 74 35.59 2.97 12.30
N PRO A 75 35.74 4.25 12.66
CA PRO A 75 36.76 4.63 13.60
C PRO A 75 36.69 3.90 14.92
N LEU A 76 35.50 3.63 15.39
CA LEU A 76 35.32 2.87 16.61
C LEU A 76 35.82 1.43 16.47
N ALA A 77 35.52 0.81 15.35
CA ALA A 77 35.99 -0.53 15.06
C ALA A 77 37.51 -0.57 14.96
N GLU A 78 38.09 0.44 14.33
CA GLU A 78 39.53 0.56 14.19
C GLU A 78 40.21 0.75 15.53
N LEU A 79 39.58 1.51 16.42
CA LEU A 79 40.09 1.71 17.76
C LEU A 79 40.10 0.42 18.55
N VAL A 80 39.12 -0.43 18.35
CA VAL A 80 39.05 -1.72 19.04
C VAL A 80 40.11 -2.66 18.52
N MET A 81 40.38 -2.69 17.24
CA MET A 81 41.35 -3.58 16.64
C MET A 81 42.79 -3.33 17.13
N PRO A 82 43.26 -2.10 17.19
CA PRO A 82 44.59 -1.84 17.71
C PRO A 82 44.81 -2.31 19.12
N THR A 83 43.78 -2.26 19.94
CA THR A 83 43.90 -2.70 21.31
C THR A 83 44.02 -4.21 21.44
N ALA A 84 43.57 -4.92 20.42
CA ALA A 84 43.68 -6.38 20.41
C ALA A 84 45.12 -6.80 20.12
N GLY A 85 45.86 -5.97 19.45
CA GLY A 85 47.26 -6.24 19.18
C GLY A 85 48.08 -5.95 20.41
#